data_85bf39d1c2fcbd15f27d734f83ddeed9
#
_entry.id   85bf39d1c2fcbd15f27d734f83ddeed9
#
_cell.length_a   1.000
_cell.length_b   1.000
_cell.length_c   1.000
_cell.angle_alpha   90.00
_cell.angle_beta   90.00
_cell.angle_gamma   90.00
#
_symmetry.space_group_name_H-M   'P 1'
#
loop_
_entity.id
_entity.type
_entity.pdbx_description
1 polymer ?
#
loop_
_entity_poly.entity_id
_entity_poly.type
_entity_poly.pdbx_seq_one_letter_code
_entity_poly.pdbx_strand_id
1 'polypeptide(L)'
;MIEGSLPTKDEAYCCVGGKSALQITEEAAAGAKAIIAWGNCASAGCVQAANPNPTGAKGIHKVIKGKPIINVQGCPPIADVMAGVIIYMLTFERMPQLDGLGRPKMFYSRRVHDTCYRRANFDAGLFVESFDDENAKHGYCLYKVGCKGPSTYNSCGIIKWNEGTSYPIQSGHPCLGCSEENFWDNSPFYKRMPDIHGFGIEATADQIGLALGAATAAGIAVHAVATNIRKKGAYRQ
;
A
#
# COMPACT_ATOMS: atom_id res chain seq x y z
N MET A 1 -16.24 17.46 6.07
CA MET A 1 -14.96 17.00 5.47
C MET A 1 -13.84 17.55 6.33
N ILE A 2 -12.85 16.73 6.63
CA ILE A 2 -11.74 17.09 7.53
C ILE A 2 -10.43 16.74 6.84
N GLU A 3 -9.44 17.62 6.94
CA GLU A 3 -8.07 17.44 6.51
C GLU A 3 -7.13 17.69 7.71
N GLY A 4 -6.00 16.96 7.74
CA GLY A 4 -5.05 17.03 8.84
C GLY A 4 -5.35 16.09 9.99
N SER A 5 -4.31 15.78 10.77
CA SER A 5 -4.41 14.99 12.00
C SER A 5 -4.75 15.86 13.20
N LEU A 6 -5.32 15.24 14.24
CA LEU A 6 -5.66 15.95 15.47
C LEU A 6 -4.62 15.67 16.56
N PRO A 7 -3.97 16.69 17.13
CA PRO A 7 -3.17 16.55 18.35
C PRO A 7 -4.08 16.20 19.53
N THR A 8 -3.68 15.19 20.31
CA THR A 8 -4.52 14.72 21.43
C THR A 8 -3.80 14.73 22.78
N LYS A 9 -2.49 15.07 22.80
CA LYS A 9 -1.72 15.14 24.04
C LYS A 9 -1.92 16.49 24.76
N ASP A 10 -1.96 17.56 23.97
CA ASP A 10 -2.26 18.91 24.41
C ASP A 10 -2.99 19.64 23.29
N GLU A 11 -4.17 20.15 23.60
CA GLU A 11 -5.02 20.84 22.61
C GLU A 11 -4.41 22.16 22.11
N ALA A 12 -3.49 22.75 22.88
CA ALA A 12 -2.79 23.97 22.50
C ALA A 12 -1.86 23.82 21.28
N TYR A 13 -1.49 22.59 20.90
CA TYR A 13 -0.68 22.36 19.70
C TYR A 13 -1.35 22.79 18.38
N CYS A 14 -2.67 22.88 18.35
CA CYS A 14 -3.38 23.37 17.18
C CYS A 14 -4.64 24.12 17.60
N CYS A 15 -4.59 25.46 17.54
CA CYS A 15 -5.69 26.33 17.87
C CYS A 15 -6.03 27.28 16.72
N VAL A 16 -7.31 27.48 16.48
CA VAL A 16 -7.83 28.40 15.47
C VAL A 16 -8.96 29.23 16.08
N GLY A 17 -8.85 30.54 16.04
CA GLY A 17 -9.88 31.42 16.55
C GLY A 17 -10.21 31.21 18.05
N GLY A 18 -9.22 30.85 18.86
CA GLY A 18 -9.38 30.63 20.30
C GLY A 18 -9.94 29.27 20.71
N LYS A 19 -10.18 28.35 19.74
CA LYS A 19 -10.60 26.98 19.99
C LYS A 19 -9.54 26.00 19.51
N SER A 20 -9.41 24.87 20.20
CA SER A 20 -8.54 23.79 19.71
C SER A 20 -9.12 23.14 18.45
N ALA A 21 -8.24 22.59 17.60
CA ALA A 21 -8.67 21.82 16.43
C ALA A 21 -9.54 20.61 16.82
N LEU A 22 -9.28 20.03 17.99
CA LEU A 22 -10.09 18.94 18.55
C LEU A 22 -11.51 19.42 18.85
N GLN A 23 -11.68 20.51 19.59
CA GLN A 23 -13.00 21.10 19.91
C GLN A 23 -13.78 21.46 18.64
N ILE A 24 -13.13 22.13 17.67
CA ILE A 24 -13.76 22.50 16.41
C ILE A 24 -14.25 21.24 15.65
N THR A 25 -13.43 20.19 15.66
CA THR A 25 -13.77 18.94 15.00
C THR A 25 -14.94 18.24 15.68
N GLU A 26 -14.97 18.19 17.00
CA GLU A 26 -16.06 17.59 17.78
C GLU A 26 -17.38 18.35 17.58
N GLU A 27 -17.35 19.67 17.66
CA GLU A 27 -18.51 20.53 17.40
C GLU A 27 -19.07 20.32 15.98
N ALA A 28 -18.20 20.29 14.96
CA ALA A 28 -18.61 20.06 13.58
C ALA A 28 -19.14 18.63 13.36
N ALA A 29 -18.52 17.65 14.00
CA ALA A 29 -18.92 16.25 13.90
C ALA A 29 -20.29 16.00 14.56
N ALA A 30 -20.65 16.73 15.61
CA ALA A 30 -21.91 16.54 16.32
C ALA A 30 -23.11 16.62 15.37
N GLY A 31 -23.17 17.61 14.49
CA GLY A 31 -24.23 17.81 13.50
C GLY A 31 -24.04 17.05 12.18
N ALA A 32 -22.91 16.37 11.97
CA ALA A 32 -22.63 15.73 10.70
C ALA A 32 -23.33 14.37 10.54
N LYS A 33 -23.88 14.09 9.36
CA LYS A 33 -24.41 12.76 9.00
C LYS A 33 -23.29 11.73 8.77
N ALA A 34 -22.17 12.17 8.20
CA ALA A 34 -20.97 11.37 7.96
C ALA A 34 -19.75 12.30 7.93
N ILE A 35 -18.56 11.72 8.09
CA ILE A 35 -17.28 12.44 8.04
C ILE A 35 -16.47 11.86 6.90
N ILE A 36 -15.88 12.72 6.08
CA ILE A 36 -14.88 12.33 5.08
C ILE A 36 -13.53 12.86 5.56
N ALA A 37 -12.60 11.94 5.84
CA ALA A 37 -11.22 12.21 6.21
C ALA A 37 -10.35 12.25 4.95
N TRP A 38 -9.91 13.46 4.58
CA TRP A 38 -9.07 13.66 3.40
C TRP A 38 -7.60 13.42 3.69
N GLY A 39 -7.02 12.54 2.92
CA GLY A 39 -5.61 12.21 3.03
C GLY A 39 -5.25 11.35 4.22
N ASN A 40 -4.00 10.89 4.21
CA ASN A 40 -3.50 10.03 5.27
C ASN A 40 -3.33 10.78 6.61
N CYS A 41 -3.18 12.11 6.58
CA CYS A 41 -3.14 12.91 7.80
C CYS A 41 -4.45 12.80 8.59
N ALA A 42 -5.59 13.06 7.93
CA ALA A 42 -6.89 12.97 8.58
C ALA A 42 -7.31 11.52 8.88
N SER A 43 -6.98 10.56 8.01
CA SER A 43 -7.40 9.18 8.19
C SER A 43 -6.53 8.39 9.17
N ALA A 44 -5.21 8.59 9.19
CA ALA A 44 -4.30 7.77 10.00
C ALA A 44 -3.31 8.56 10.90
N GLY A 45 -3.19 9.88 10.70
CA GLY A 45 -2.26 10.72 11.43
C GLY A 45 -1.04 11.15 10.62
N CYS A 46 -0.59 10.34 9.67
CA CYS A 46 0.51 10.58 8.74
C CYS A 46 1.82 11.03 9.44
N VAL A 47 2.59 11.89 8.79
CA VAL A 47 3.90 12.35 9.27
C VAL A 47 3.84 12.97 10.65
N GLN A 48 2.74 13.65 10.99
CA GLN A 48 2.55 14.25 12.32
C GLN A 48 2.44 13.20 13.44
N ALA A 49 1.99 11.98 13.07
CA ALA A 49 1.91 10.85 14.00
C ALA A 49 3.18 9.97 14.00
N ALA A 50 4.19 10.35 13.20
CA ALA A 50 5.47 9.63 13.15
C ALA A 50 6.17 9.66 14.52
N ASN A 51 6.90 8.58 14.82
CA ASN A 51 7.65 8.45 16.07
C ASN A 51 8.68 9.59 16.20
N PRO A 52 8.76 10.23 17.38
CA PRO A 52 8.16 9.89 18.67
C PRO A 52 6.75 10.44 18.90
N ASN A 53 6.07 11.02 17.92
CA ASN A 53 4.74 11.61 17.99
C ASN A 53 4.55 12.54 19.21
N PRO A 54 5.27 13.66 19.29
CA PRO A 54 5.30 14.52 20.47
C PRO A 54 3.94 15.16 20.78
N THR A 55 3.10 15.39 19.79
CA THR A 55 1.78 16.01 19.92
C THR A 55 0.66 15.01 20.18
N GLY A 56 0.93 13.70 20.10
CA GLY A 56 -0.09 12.66 20.16
C GLY A 56 -1.07 12.75 18.99
N ALA A 57 -0.57 13.12 17.80
CA ALA A 57 -1.38 13.28 16.60
C ALA A 57 -2.06 11.96 16.21
N LYS A 58 -3.35 12.01 15.88
CA LYS A 58 -4.18 10.86 15.52
C LYS A 58 -5.06 11.16 14.32
N GLY A 59 -5.40 10.11 13.60
CA GLY A 59 -6.46 10.14 12.60
C GLY A 59 -7.84 10.32 13.23
N ILE A 60 -8.76 10.89 12.47
CA ILE A 60 -10.11 11.27 12.95
C ILE A 60 -10.88 10.09 13.53
N HIS A 61 -10.77 8.89 12.91
CA HIS A 61 -11.46 7.69 13.37
C HIS A 61 -11.01 7.21 14.77
N LYS A 62 -9.81 7.63 15.22
CA LYS A 62 -9.32 7.33 16.57
C LYS A 62 -9.89 8.29 17.61
N VAL A 63 -10.34 9.47 17.20
CA VAL A 63 -10.82 10.55 18.06
C VAL A 63 -12.36 10.59 18.06
N ILE A 64 -12.95 10.73 16.90
CA ILE A 64 -14.42 10.83 16.77
C ILE A 64 -15.02 9.42 16.73
N LYS A 65 -15.99 9.19 17.62
CA LYS A 65 -16.71 7.89 17.72
C LYS A 65 -18.19 8.07 17.41
N GLY A 66 -18.82 6.96 17.02
CA GLY A 66 -20.28 6.93 16.79
C GLY A 66 -20.75 7.64 15.51
N LYS A 67 -19.83 8.04 14.62
CA LYS A 67 -20.15 8.61 13.30
C LYS A 67 -19.58 7.74 12.19
N PRO A 68 -20.28 7.60 11.06
CA PRO A 68 -19.69 6.98 9.86
C PRO A 68 -18.53 7.81 9.34
N ILE A 69 -17.38 7.18 9.09
CA ILE A 69 -16.18 7.86 8.59
C ILE A 69 -15.73 7.19 7.30
N ILE A 70 -15.49 7.98 6.27
CA ILE A 70 -14.90 7.56 5.00
C ILE A 70 -13.47 8.07 4.94
N ASN A 71 -12.51 7.15 4.87
CA ASN A 71 -11.09 7.49 4.77
C ASN A 71 -10.66 7.52 3.29
N VAL A 72 -10.35 8.69 2.77
CA VAL A 72 -9.81 8.88 1.42
C VAL A 72 -8.30 9.07 1.55
N GLN A 73 -7.59 7.94 1.63
CA GLN A 73 -6.16 7.91 1.93
C GLN A 73 -5.29 8.31 0.73
N GLY A 74 -4.10 8.80 1.02
CA GLY A 74 -3.09 9.29 0.09
C GLY A 74 -2.35 10.48 0.71
N CYS A 75 -1.18 10.82 0.19
CA CYS A 75 -0.42 11.96 0.71
C CYS A 75 0.19 12.76 -0.46
N PRO A 76 -0.64 13.61 -1.08
CA PRO A 76 -2.10 13.80 -0.94
C PRO A 76 -2.92 12.69 -1.59
N PRO A 77 -4.25 12.62 -1.37
CA PRO A 77 -5.14 11.75 -2.14
C PRO A 77 -5.30 12.28 -3.57
N ILE A 78 -5.66 11.39 -4.50
CA ILE A 78 -5.93 11.77 -5.89
C ILE A 78 -7.20 12.62 -5.93
N ALA A 79 -7.14 13.80 -6.57
CA ALA A 79 -8.27 14.74 -6.63
C ALA A 79 -9.54 14.12 -7.23
N ASP A 80 -9.39 13.32 -8.31
CA ASP A 80 -10.52 12.62 -8.95
C ASP A 80 -11.15 11.58 -8.01
N VAL A 81 -10.37 10.93 -7.14
CA VAL A 81 -10.89 10.03 -6.10
C VAL A 81 -11.67 10.81 -5.06
N MET A 82 -11.17 11.98 -4.63
CA MET A 82 -11.89 12.87 -3.71
C MET A 82 -13.22 13.30 -4.30
N ALA A 83 -13.21 13.82 -5.52
CA ALA A 83 -14.43 14.21 -6.25
C ALA A 83 -15.38 13.02 -6.45
N GLY A 84 -14.87 11.86 -6.83
CA GLY A 84 -15.64 10.65 -7.05
C GLY A 84 -16.39 10.17 -5.81
N VAL A 85 -15.80 10.30 -4.61
CA VAL A 85 -16.48 9.97 -3.35
C VAL A 85 -17.64 10.94 -3.08
N ILE A 86 -17.45 12.23 -3.30
CA ILE A 86 -18.50 13.24 -3.12
C ILE A 86 -19.64 12.99 -4.11
N ILE A 87 -19.30 12.83 -5.39
CA ILE A 87 -20.28 12.56 -6.46
C ILE A 87 -21.08 11.28 -6.15
N TYR A 88 -20.40 10.21 -5.73
CA TYR A 88 -21.09 8.97 -5.36
C TYR A 88 -22.13 9.20 -4.25
N MET A 89 -21.74 9.91 -3.18
CA MET A 89 -22.63 10.17 -2.06
C MET A 89 -23.82 11.06 -2.44
N LEU A 90 -23.59 12.07 -3.29
CA LEU A 90 -24.66 12.96 -3.77
C LEU A 90 -25.61 12.26 -4.74
N THR A 91 -25.08 11.40 -5.63
CA THR A 91 -25.89 10.72 -6.65
C THR A 91 -26.72 9.59 -6.06
N PHE A 92 -26.13 8.80 -5.17
CA PHE A 92 -26.77 7.59 -4.64
C PHE A 92 -27.33 7.76 -3.22
N GLU A 93 -27.14 8.92 -2.62
CA GLU A 93 -27.59 9.27 -1.24
C GLU A 93 -27.19 8.24 -0.18
N ARG A 94 -26.13 7.50 -0.42
CA ARG A 94 -25.60 6.45 0.49
C ARG A 94 -24.09 6.44 0.52
N MET A 95 -23.54 5.85 1.57
CA MET A 95 -22.10 5.64 1.68
C MET A 95 -21.62 4.56 0.69
N PRO A 96 -20.42 4.71 0.10
CA PRO A 96 -19.79 3.64 -0.67
C PRO A 96 -19.44 2.45 0.21
N GLN A 97 -19.28 1.27 -0.39
CA GLN A 97 -18.72 0.14 0.32
C GLN A 97 -17.29 0.43 0.77
N LEU A 98 -17.00 0.19 2.06
CA LEU A 98 -15.69 0.43 2.66
C LEU A 98 -14.93 -0.87 2.89
N ASP A 99 -13.60 -0.78 2.86
CA ASP A 99 -12.69 -1.85 3.30
C ASP A 99 -12.47 -1.80 4.83
N GLY A 100 -11.59 -2.68 5.35
CA GLY A 100 -11.28 -2.73 6.79
C GLY A 100 -10.62 -1.48 7.36
N LEU A 101 -10.07 -0.61 6.53
CA LEU A 101 -9.49 0.68 6.91
C LEU A 101 -10.45 1.86 6.69
N GLY A 102 -11.70 1.58 6.34
CA GLY A 102 -12.71 2.60 6.07
C GLY A 102 -12.53 3.31 4.72
N ARG A 103 -11.79 2.72 3.76
CA ARG A 103 -11.55 3.30 2.45
C ARG A 103 -12.60 2.81 1.44
N PRO A 104 -13.07 3.65 0.50
CA PRO A 104 -14.01 3.24 -0.55
C PRO A 104 -13.42 2.14 -1.44
N LYS A 105 -14.00 0.93 -1.41
CA LYS A 105 -13.51 -0.22 -2.19
C LYS A 105 -13.40 0.06 -3.68
N MET A 106 -14.27 0.90 -4.22
CA MET A 106 -14.23 1.28 -5.64
C MET A 106 -12.89 1.90 -6.07
N PHE A 107 -12.13 2.50 -5.13
CA PHE A 107 -10.83 3.12 -5.39
C PHE A 107 -9.66 2.39 -4.74
N TYR A 108 -9.89 1.61 -3.68
CA TYR A 108 -8.82 1.01 -2.86
C TYR A 108 -8.86 -0.52 -2.81
N SER A 109 -9.54 -1.18 -3.75
CA SER A 109 -9.59 -2.66 -3.79
C SER A 109 -8.42 -3.30 -4.50
N ARG A 110 -7.64 -2.55 -5.28
CA ARG A 110 -6.51 -3.06 -6.05
C ARG A 110 -5.20 -2.46 -5.55
N ARG A 111 -4.15 -3.27 -5.52
CA ARG A 111 -2.81 -2.79 -5.22
C ARG A 111 -2.25 -2.01 -6.40
N VAL A 112 -1.44 -1.00 -6.10
CA VAL A 112 -0.73 -0.22 -7.13
C VAL A 112 0.11 -1.14 -8.03
N HIS A 113 0.72 -2.18 -7.46
CA HIS A 113 1.49 -3.18 -8.18
C HIS A 113 0.68 -3.95 -9.24
N ASP A 114 -0.58 -4.31 -8.92
CA ASP A 114 -1.43 -5.09 -9.81
C ASP A 114 -1.90 -4.30 -11.05
N THR A 115 -1.86 -2.97 -10.96
CA THR A 115 -2.25 -2.05 -12.03
C THR A 115 -1.09 -1.27 -12.61
N CYS A 116 0.15 -1.60 -12.20
CA CYS A 116 1.36 -0.91 -12.62
C CYS A 116 1.76 -1.27 -14.05
N TYR A 117 2.02 -0.29 -14.89
CA TYR A 117 2.51 -0.51 -16.25
C TYR A 117 3.91 -1.18 -16.30
N ARG A 118 4.68 -1.13 -15.20
CA ARG A 118 5.97 -1.83 -15.06
C ARG A 118 5.84 -3.25 -14.55
N ARG A 119 4.63 -3.78 -14.41
CA ARG A 119 4.39 -5.12 -13.86
C ARG A 119 5.10 -6.21 -14.67
N ALA A 120 5.07 -6.13 -15.99
CA ALA A 120 5.77 -7.09 -16.85
C ALA A 120 7.29 -7.16 -16.57
N ASN A 121 7.92 -6.03 -16.27
CA ASN A 121 9.32 -5.98 -15.89
C ASN A 121 9.59 -6.67 -14.55
N PHE A 122 8.66 -6.54 -13.59
CA PHE A 122 8.76 -7.27 -12.32
C PHE A 122 8.70 -8.78 -12.54
N ASP A 123 7.74 -9.24 -13.33
CA ASP A 123 7.53 -10.66 -13.61
C ASP A 123 8.72 -11.27 -14.42
N ALA A 124 9.37 -10.46 -15.25
CA ALA A 124 10.58 -10.82 -15.99
C ALA A 124 11.89 -10.69 -15.18
N GLY A 125 11.84 -10.23 -13.94
CA GLY A 125 13.03 -10.02 -13.12
C GLY A 125 13.90 -8.84 -13.54
N LEU A 126 13.35 -7.88 -14.31
CA LEU A 126 14.03 -6.69 -14.80
C LEU A 126 13.84 -5.54 -13.81
N PHE A 127 14.87 -5.26 -13.02
CA PHE A 127 14.83 -4.28 -11.93
C PHE A 127 15.82 -3.15 -12.12
N VAL A 128 15.42 -1.98 -11.61
CA VAL A 128 16.34 -0.86 -11.35
C VAL A 128 17.11 -1.17 -10.07
N GLU A 129 18.44 -1.13 -10.12
CA GLU A 129 19.30 -1.38 -8.97
C GLU A 129 19.69 -0.05 -8.28
N SER A 130 19.82 1.04 -9.06
CA SER A 130 20.01 2.40 -8.57
C SER A 130 19.30 3.41 -9.47
N PHE A 131 19.00 4.62 -8.94
CA PHE A 131 18.22 5.63 -9.68
C PHE A 131 18.92 6.18 -10.93
N ASP A 132 20.21 5.99 -11.07
CA ASP A 132 21.05 6.50 -12.14
C ASP A 132 21.59 5.40 -13.08
N ASP A 133 21.15 4.15 -12.93
CA ASP A 133 21.59 3.04 -13.77
C ASP A 133 20.89 3.02 -15.15
N GLU A 134 21.43 2.23 -16.06
CA GLU A 134 20.82 2.04 -17.40
C GLU A 134 19.44 1.40 -17.32
N ASN A 135 19.18 0.55 -16.32
CA ASN A 135 17.88 -0.07 -16.09
C ASN A 135 16.80 0.97 -15.75
N ALA A 136 17.17 2.04 -15.03
CA ALA A 136 16.27 3.16 -14.77
C ALA A 136 15.88 3.89 -16.06
N LYS A 137 16.82 4.09 -16.99
CA LYS A 137 16.56 4.70 -18.30
C LYS A 137 15.65 3.82 -19.17
N HIS A 138 15.77 2.50 -19.07
CA HIS A 138 14.88 1.53 -19.74
C HIS A 138 13.50 1.41 -19.10
N GLY A 139 13.26 2.06 -17.97
CA GLY A 139 11.96 2.01 -17.29
C GLY A 139 11.67 0.68 -16.60
N TYR A 140 12.69 -0.06 -16.15
CA TYR A 140 12.55 -1.32 -15.42
C TYR A 140 11.85 -1.12 -14.09
N CYS A 141 11.49 -2.21 -13.42
CA CYS A 141 10.71 -2.19 -12.18
C CYS A 141 11.51 -1.55 -11.03
N LEU A 142 10.87 -0.64 -10.29
CA LEU A 142 11.46 0.11 -9.16
C LEU A 142 11.45 -0.67 -7.83
N TYR A 143 11.16 -1.98 -7.84
CA TYR A 143 11.02 -2.78 -6.63
C TYR A 143 12.27 -2.75 -5.75
N LYS A 144 13.44 -2.93 -6.33
CA LYS A 144 14.72 -2.98 -5.60
C LYS A 144 15.16 -1.62 -5.05
N VAL A 145 14.69 -0.53 -5.62
CA VAL A 145 14.91 0.83 -5.09
C VAL A 145 13.81 1.30 -4.14
N GLY A 146 13.03 0.35 -3.59
CA GLY A 146 12.16 0.58 -2.44
C GLY A 146 10.68 0.79 -2.76
N CYS A 147 10.20 0.43 -3.96
CA CYS A 147 8.78 0.55 -4.30
C CYS A 147 7.89 -0.29 -3.38
N LYS A 148 6.91 0.35 -2.72
CA LYS A 148 5.91 -0.28 -1.84
C LYS A 148 4.61 -0.65 -2.57
N GLY A 149 4.59 -0.56 -3.91
CA GLY A 149 3.43 -0.91 -4.74
C GLY A 149 2.79 -2.25 -4.42
N PRO A 150 3.54 -3.34 -4.14
CA PRO A 150 2.99 -4.65 -3.80
C PRO A 150 2.14 -4.70 -2.53
N SER A 151 2.33 -3.78 -1.59
CA SER A 151 1.56 -3.70 -0.34
C SER A 151 0.61 -2.51 -0.27
N THR A 152 0.52 -1.69 -1.32
CA THR A 152 -0.22 -0.42 -1.31
C THR A 152 -1.48 -0.53 -2.13
N TYR A 153 -2.63 -0.27 -1.51
CA TYR A 153 -3.93 -0.20 -2.17
C TYR A 153 -4.28 1.23 -2.54
N ASN A 154 -4.32 1.53 -3.83
CA ASN A 154 -4.70 2.84 -4.37
C ASN A 154 -4.94 2.75 -5.88
N SER A 155 -5.67 3.72 -6.42
CA SER A 155 -6.00 3.81 -7.86
C SER A 155 -4.91 4.49 -8.71
N CYS A 156 -3.72 4.78 -8.17
CA CYS A 156 -2.65 5.51 -8.87
C CYS A 156 -2.30 4.95 -10.25
N GLY A 157 -2.29 3.63 -10.42
CA GLY A 157 -1.96 2.99 -11.70
C GLY A 157 -3.06 3.11 -12.75
N ILE A 158 -4.29 3.46 -12.36
CA ILE A 158 -5.46 3.55 -13.23
C ILE A 158 -5.85 5.01 -13.45
N ILE A 159 -6.19 5.72 -12.38
CA ILE A 159 -6.70 7.09 -12.42
C ILE A 159 -5.56 8.08 -12.67
N LYS A 160 -4.38 7.80 -12.06
CA LYS A 160 -3.22 8.70 -12.03
C LYS A 160 -3.53 10.02 -11.31
N TRP A 161 -2.63 10.98 -11.40
CA TRP A 161 -2.76 12.31 -10.81
C TRP A 161 -2.87 13.37 -11.91
N ASN A 162 -3.33 14.56 -11.57
CA ASN A 162 -3.43 15.71 -12.48
C ASN A 162 -4.12 15.35 -13.79
N GLU A 163 -5.40 14.97 -13.67
CA GLU A 163 -6.26 14.62 -14.83
C GLU A 163 -5.66 13.49 -15.68
N GLY A 164 -5.15 12.45 -15.03
CA GLY A 164 -4.60 11.28 -15.71
C GLY A 164 -3.19 11.45 -16.28
N THR A 165 -2.50 12.55 -15.98
CA THR A 165 -1.17 12.85 -16.55
C THR A 165 -0.12 11.85 -16.11
N SER A 166 0.07 11.65 -14.81
CA SER A 166 1.16 10.81 -14.28
C SER A 166 0.88 10.37 -12.85
N TYR A 167 1.73 9.49 -12.33
CA TYR A 167 1.81 9.12 -10.92
C TYR A 167 3.26 8.76 -10.58
N PRO A 168 3.66 8.65 -9.30
CA PRO A 168 5.07 8.55 -8.91
C PRO A 168 5.88 7.52 -9.68
N ILE A 169 5.36 6.29 -9.85
CA ILE A 169 6.09 5.24 -10.59
C ILE A 169 6.29 5.61 -12.06
N GLN A 170 5.33 6.26 -12.69
CA GLN A 170 5.45 6.71 -14.07
C GLN A 170 6.50 7.80 -14.21
N SER A 171 6.65 8.64 -13.19
CA SER A 171 7.67 9.69 -13.11
C SER A 171 9.04 9.19 -12.64
N GLY A 172 9.25 7.87 -12.55
CA GLY A 172 10.54 7.29 -12.16
C GLY A 172 10.76 7.18 -10.65
N HIS A 173 9.76 7.48 -9.82
CA HIS A 173 9.86 7.43 -8.36
C HIS A 173 9.12 6.19 -7.80
N PRO A 174 9.73 5.40 -6.89
CA PRO A 174 9.07 4.25 -6.30
C PRO A 174 7.83 4.65 -5.49
N CYS A 175 6.82 3.79 -5.45
CA CYS A 175 5.66 3.98 -4.57
C CYS A 175 6.09 3.99 -3.10
N LEU A 176 5.73 5.03 -2.35
CA LEU A 176 6.06 5.17 -0.93
C LEU A 176 5.07 4.46 0.01
N GLY A 177 3.95 3.98 -0.51
CA GLY A 177 2.91 3.39 0.33
C GLY A 177 1.98 4.41 0.97
N CYS A 178 1.86 5.61 0.41
CA CYS A 178 1.23 6.77 1.05
C CYS A 178 -0.27 6.65 1.36
N SER A 179 -0.94 5.61 0.90
CA SER A 179 -2.32 5.27 1.26
C SER A 179 -2.43 4.14 2.30
N GLU A 180 -1.31 3.70 2.87
CA GLU A 180 -1.31 2.70 3.93
C GLU A 180 -1.04 3.35 5.29
N GLU A 181 -1.59 2.74 6.36
CA GLU A 181 -1.33 3.21 7.72
C GLU A 181 0.15 3.07 8.08
N ASN A 182 0.67 4.04 8.81
CA ASN A 182 2.05 4.08 9.31
C ASN A 182 3.13 3.96 8.21
N PHE A 183 2.82 4.30 6.94
CA PHE A 183 3.81 4.20 5.85
C PHE A 183 5.10 4.99 6.14
N TRP A 184 5.01 6.03 6.95
CA TRP A 184 6.12 6.89 7.38
C TRP A 184 7.08 6.24 8.38
N ASP A 185 6.63 5.23 9.14
CA ASP A 185 7.42 4.53 10.17
C ASP A 185 7.68 3.05 9.85
N ASN A 186 6.90 2.43 8.95
CA ASN A 186 6.96 0.99 8.70
C ASN A 186 8.28 0.54 8.08
N SER A 187 8.89 1.36 7.24
CA SER A 187 10.22 1.10 6.68
C SER A 187 10.79 2.37 6.02
N PRO A 188 12.11 2.50 5.92
CA PRO A 188 12.72 3.58 5.14
C PRO A 188 12.17 3.62 3.71
N PHE A 189 11.92 4.81 3.16
CA PHE A 189 11.22 4.99 1.89
C PHE A 189 11.89 4.25 0.72
N TYR A 190 13.21 4.29 0.65
CA TYR A 190 13.97 3.69 -0.44
C TYR A 190 14.57 2.33 -0.08
N LYS A 191 14.25 1.81 1.09
CA LYS A 191 14.63 0.45 1.45
C LYS A 191 13.70 -0.53 0.76
N ARG A 192 14.30 -1.52 0.09
CA ARG A 192 13.59 -2.62 -0.52
C ARG A 192 12.71 -3.34 0.51
N MET A 193 11.53 -3.74 0.09
CA MET A 193 10.69 -4.61 0.90
C MET A 193 11.34 -5.99 1.04
N PRO A 194 11.13 -6.70 2.17
CA PRO A 194 11.48 -8.11 2.25
C PRO A 194 10.83 -8.87 1.10
N ASP A 195 11.57 -9.82 0.53
CA ASP A 195 11.21 -10.42 -0.73
C ASP A 195 9.88 -11.14 -0.76
N ILE A 196 9.35 -11.06 -1.94
CA ILE A 196 8.24 -11.79 -2.56
C ILE A 196 7.26 -12.38 -1.55
N HIS A 197 6.13 -11.69 -1.42
CA HIS A 197 4.92 -12.25 -0.82
C HIS A 197 5.12 -12.88 0.57
N GLY A 198 6.04 -12.33 1.37
CA GLY A 198 6.25 -12.79 2.73
C GLY A 198 7.18 -14.00 2.90
N PHE A 199 7.78 -14.52 1.83
CA PHE A 199 8.68 -15.68 1.93
C PHE A 199 10.17 -15.35 2.04
N GLY A 200 10.57 -14.08 1.92
CA GLY A 200 11.98 -13.68 2.01
C GLY A 200 12.89 -14.29 0.93
N ILE A 201 12.33 -14.72 -0.20
CA ILE A 201 13.06 -15.39 -1.29
C ILE A 201 13.22 -14.43 -2.46
N GLU A 202 14.45 -14.08 -2.80
CA GLU A 202 14.83 -13.37 -4.01
C GLU A 202 15.02 -14.34 -5.18
N ALA A 203 13.95 -14.84 -5.76
CA ALA A 203 14.08 -15.68 -6.92
C ALA A 203 13.07 -15.29 -8.01
N THR A 204 13.49 -15.29 -9.25
CA THR A 204 12.57 -15.17 -10.38
C THR A 204 11.71 -16.43 -10.49
N ALA A 205 10.57 -16.33 -11.18
CA ALA A 205 9.73 -17.50 -11.47
C ALA A 205 10.52 -18.63 -12.15
N ASP A 206 11.44 -18.27 -13.04
CA ASP A 206 12.31 -19.23 -13.74
C ASP A 206 13.29 -19.92 -12.78
N GLN A 207 13.89 -19.19 -11.85
CA GLN A 207 14.78 -19.77 -10.84
C GLN A 207 14.04 -20.74 -9.91
N ILE A 208 12.83 -20.38 -9.49
CA ILE A 208 11.97 -21.25 -8.69
C ILE A 208 11.58 -22.49 -9.48
N GLY A 209 11.16 -22.32 -10.74
CA GLY A 209 10.80 -23.41 -11.64
C GLY A 209 11.98 -24.37 -11.89
N LEU A 210 13.18 -23.82 -12.12
CA LEU A 210 14.39 -24.62 -12.31
C LEU A 210 14.74 -25.41 -11.04
N ALA A 211 14.68 -24.79 -9.87
CA ALA A 211 14.96 -25.44 -8.60
C ALA A 211 13.97 -26.59 -8.30
N LEU A 212 12.67 -26.35 -8.52
CA LEU A 212 11.62 -27.36 -8.35
C LEU A 212 11.78 -28.50 -9.35
N GLY A 213 12.08 -28.18 -10.61
CA GLY A 213 12.37 -29.16 -11.66
C GLY A 213 13.56 -30.07 -11.33
N ALA A 214 14.66 -29.46 -10.87
CA ALA A 214 15.86 -30.21 -10.46
C ALA A 214 15.58 -31.11 -9.24
N ALA A 215 14.87 -30.59 -8.23
CA ALA A 215 14.49 -31.38 -7.05
C ALA A 215 13.59 -32.57 -7.42
N THR A 216 12.64 -32.36 -8.31
CA THR A 216 11.74 -33.42 -8.81
C THR A 216 12.53 -34.51 -9.58
N ALA A 217 13.42 -34.10 -10.49
CA ALA A 217 14.27 -35.04 -11.24
C ALA A 217 15.18 -35.87 -10.33
N ALA A 218 15.79 -35.22 -9.32
CA ALA A 218 16.59 -35.91 -8.31
C ALA A 218 15.76 -36.92 -7.50
N GLY A 219 14.55 -36.56 -7.09
CA GLY A 219 13.63 -37.45 -6.39
C GLY A 219 13.24 -38.69 -7.21
N ILE A 220 12.96 -38.51 -8.50
CA ILE A 220 12.67 -39.63 -9.44
C ILE A 220 13.87 -40.54 -9.59
N ALA A 221 15.08 -39.97 -9.75
CA ALA A 221 16.32 -40.77 -9.89
C ALA A 221 16.59 -41.61 -8.64
N VAL A 222 16.47 -41.00 -7.43
CA VAL A 222 16.64 -41.70 -6.16
C VAL A 222 15.62 -42.83 -6.01
N HIS A 223 14.34 -42.56 -6.36
CA HIS A 223 13.30 -43.56 -6.29
C HIS A 223 13.57 -44.74 -7.27
N ALA A 224 14.00 -44.45 -8.48
CA ALA A 224 14.35 -45.47 -9.47
C ALA A 224 15.51 -46.36 -9.02
N VAL A 225 16.57 -45.77 -8.44
CA VAL A 225 17.71 -46.50 -7.89
C VAL A 225 17.26 -47.37 -6.72
N ALA A 226 16.51 -46.82 -5.77
CA ALA A 226 16.01 -47.55 -4.60
C ALA A 226 15.12 -48.73 -5.01
N THR A 227 14.27 -48.55 -6.01
CA THR A 227 13.40 -49.62 -6.55
C THR A 227 14.21 -50.72 -7.23
N ASN A 228 15.25 -50.36 -8.00
CA ASN A 228 16.14 -51.35 -8.65
C ASN A 228 16.93 -52.18 -7.62
N ILE A 229 17.43 -51.52 -6.55
CA ILE A 229 18.14 -52.22 -5.45
C ILE A 229 17.20 -53.21 -4.76
N ARG A 230 15.97 -52.80 -4.44
CA ARG A 230 14.97 -53.69 -3.82
C ARG A 230 14.63 -54.92 -4.72
N LYS A 231 14.43 -54.67 -6.01
CA LYS A 231 14.16 -55.77 -6.96
C LYS A 231 15.33 -56.77 -7.05
N LYS A 232 16.59 -56.28 -7.12
CA LYS A 232 17.78 -57.17 -7.14
C LYS A 232 17.97 -57.93 -5.82
N GLY A 233 17.59 -57.35 -4.67
CA GLY A 233 17.61 -58.06 -3.39
C GLY A 233 16.57 -59.17 -3.27
N ALA A 234 15.39 -59.01 -3.89
CA ALA A 234 14.32 -60.01 -3.90
C ALA A 234 14.62 -61.22 -4.87
N TYR A 235 15.49 -61.04 -5.85
CA TYR A 235 15.93 -62.14 -6.74
C TYR A 235 17.10 -62.98 -6.18
N ARG A 236 17.66 -62.59 -5.01
CA ARG A 236 18.79 -63.31 -4.38
C ARG A 236 18.38 -64.19 -3.18
N GLN A 237 17.11 -64.26 -2.88
CA GLN A 237 16.50 -65.21 -1.95
C GLN A 237 15.74 -66.29 -2.72
#